data_0db3737f83eee14c658cec352d84b708
#
_entry.id   0db3737f83eee14c658cec352d84b708
#
_cell.length_a   1.000
_cell.length_b   1.000
_cell.length_c   1.000
_cell.angle_alpha   90.00
_cell.angle_beta   90.00
_cell.angle_gamma   90.00
#
_symmetry.space_group_name_H-M   'P 1'
#
loop_
_entity.id
_entity.type
_entity.pdbx_description
1 polymer ?
#
loop_
_entity_poly.entity_id
_entity_poly.type
_entity_poly.pdbx_seq_one_letter_code
_entity_poly.pdbx_strand_id
1 'polypeptide(L)'
;MVSALVIGGTGFIGRHTAEELHDNGYEVTTLSRSTPEREFTDRDAITHISADRTDDAALRDVAHQVEPVIVIDCAAFYPDDVQAVLDVFADVDVYVYVSSGAVYSVQEIPKREDETPLHDCTSEQAADDSMASYGPRKAECDRITTEAAERGIPAMSVRPTVVYGPQPGDSAPLDDAPAWAEDMPGIQTHHDYWIDRINRYDKIVVPGDGTAIWHRVYVEDLARALRVVAEDGEPGEAYNAGDRRVCTLGDVIELIADALDTTIEVIHASRRELGQVGLTPNDFIMYHHPMTEYPHVVDTCKLASLGWDSTFVEAAMERTVEESLASNRDGSTHDPGREAEERLLDAIVG
;
A
#
# COMPACT_ATOMS: atom_id res chain seq x y z
N MET A 1 1.96 -29.64 -2.54
CA MET A 1 1.67 -28.22 -2.84
C MET A 1 2.96 -27.46 -2.64
N VAL A 2 3.18 -26.34 -3.31
CA VAL A 2 4.36 -25.49 -3.07
C VAL A 2 4.13 -24.73 -1.78
N SER A 3 5.09 -24.78 -0.85
CA SER A 3 5.01 -24.10 0.44
C SER A 3 5.41 -22.63 0.29
N ALA A 4 4.57 -21.72 0.80
CA ALA A 4 4.80 -20.28 0.77
C ALA A 4 4.69 -19.68 2.17
N LEU A 5 5.65 -18.83 2.53
CA LEU A 5 5.65 -18.03 3.76
C LEU A 5 5.36 -16.56 3.42
N VAL A 6 4.35 -15.97 4.06
CA VAL A 6 4.05 -14.54 3.96
C VAL A 6 4.41 -13.85 5.28
N ILE A 7 5.49 -13.10 5.30
CA ILE A 7 5.90 -12.29 6.46
C ILE A 7 5.07 -11.00 6.48
N GLY A 8 4.45 -10.69 7.61
CA GLY A 8 3.44 -9.63 7.70
C GLY A 8 2.06 -10.06 7.16
N GLY A 9 1.80 -11.37 7.12
CA GLY A 9 0.62 -11.96 6.48
C GLY A 9 -0.73 -11.63 7.10
N THR A 10 -0.79 -10.95 8.25
CA THR A 10 -2.03 -10.46 8.87
C THR A 10 -2.29 -8.98 8.61
N GLY A 11 -1.30 -8.28 8.04
CA GLY A 11 -1.44 -6.88 7.61
C GLY A 11 -2.25 -6.73 6.33
N PHE A 12 -2.53 -5.51 5.92
CA PHE A 12 -3.37 -5.18 4.76
C PHE A 12 -2.92 -5.89 3.47
N ILE A 13 -1.67 -5.68 3.04
CA ILE A 13 -1.13 -6.31 1.83
C ILE A 13 -0.93 -7.81 2.04
N GLY A 14 -0.34 -8.19 3.18
CA GLY A 14 0.03 -9.58 3.45
C GLY A 14 -1.16 -10.53 3.52
N ARG A 15 -2.30 -10.08 4.06
CA ARG A 15 -3.52 -10.88 4.10
C ARG A 15 -4.03 -11.21 2.70
N HIS A 16 -4.19 -10.21 1.84
CA HIS A 16 -4.61 -10.43 0.46
C HIS A 16 -3.60 -11.29 -0.32
N THR A 17 -2.30 -11.12 -0.02
CA THR A 17 -1.25 -11.98 -0.61
C THR A 17 -1.38 -13.43 -0.17
N ALA A 18 -1.65 -13.68 1.12
CA ALA A 18 -1.85 -15.03 1.63
C ALA A 18 -3.10 -15.68 1.02
N GLU A 19 -4.17 -14.92 0.87
CA GLU A 19 -5.41 -15.36 0.23
C GLU A 19 -5.22 -15.67 -1.26
N GLU A 20 -4.54 -14.78 -2.00
CA GLU A 20 -4.21 -14.98 -3.43
C GLU A 20 -3.39 -16.26 -3.64
N LEU A 21 -2.35 -16.46 -2.83
CA LEU A 21 -1.52 -17.68 -2.90
C LEU A 21 -2.35 -18.94 -2.60
N HIS A 22 -3.17 -18.90 -1.55
CA HIS A 22 -4.01 -20.03 -1.17
C HIS A 22 -5.01 -20.40 -2.28
N ASP A 23 -5.68 -19.41 -2.87
CA ASP A 23 -6.65 -19.60 -3.94
C ASP A 23 -6.00 -20.14 -5.23
N ASN A 24 -4.69 -19.93 -5.38
CA ASN A 24 -3.89 -20.51 -6.48
C ASN A 24 -3.16 -21.82 -6.11
N GLY A 25 -3.52 -22.45 -4.98
CA GLY A 25 -3.13 -23.81 -4.65
C GLY A 25 -1.79 -23.95 -3.93
N TYR A 26 -1.29 -22.87 -3.31
CA TYR A 26 -0.13 -22.93 -2.43
C TYR A 26 -0.52 -23.40 -1.03
N GLU A 27 0.43 -24.03 -0.33
CA GLU A 27 0.35 -24.26 1.10
C GLU A 27 0.90 -23.05 1.83
N VAL A 28 0.01 -22.24 2.41
CA VAL A 28 0.36 -20.91 2.91
C VAL A 28 0.53 -20.91 4.41
N THR A 29 1.66 -20.38 4.87
CA THR A 29 1.91 -20.00 6.25
C THR A 29 2.13 -18.50 6.34
N THR A 30 1.48 -17.85 7.29
CA THR A 30 1.68 -16.41 7.58
C THR A 30 2.50 -16.24 8.87
N LEU A 31 3.36 -15.23 8.91
CA LEU A 31 4.15 -14.84 10.05
C LEU A 31 3.85 -13.40 10.44
N SER A 32 3.45 -13.16 11.69
CA SER A 32 3.33 -11.81 12.26
C SER A 32 3.34 -11.86 13.79
N ARG A 33 3.45 -10.72 14.46
CA ARG A 33 3.36 -10.61 15.93
C ARG A 33 1.92 -10.69 16.45
N SER A 34 0.92 -10.50 15.60
CA SER A 34 -0.48 -10.48 15.99
C SER A 34 -0.95 -11.83 16.52
N THR A 35 -1.91 -11.77 17.45
CA THR A 35 -2.55 -12.96 18.01
C THR A 35 -3.56 -13.61 17.06
N PRO A 36 -3.87 -14.92 17.22
CA PRO A 36 -4.77 -15.67 16.33
C PRO A 36 -6.20 -15.14 16.21
N GLU A 37 -6.62 -14.15 16.99
CA GLU A 37 -7.97 -13.58 16.97
C GLU A 37 -8.34 -12.85 15.66
N ARG A 38 -7.37 -12.65 14.75
CA ARG A 38 -7.58 -12.14 13.39
C ARG A 38 -7.44 -13.25 12.35
N GLU A 39 -8.12 -14.35 12.58
CA GLU A 39 -8.08 -15.52 11.70
C GLU A 39 -8.56 -15.17 10.28
N PHE A 40 -8.05 -15.92 9.31
CA PHE A 40 -8.58 -16.03 7.95
C PHE A 40 -9.92 -16.80 8.05
N THR A 41 -11.00 -16.07 8.42
CA THR A 41 -12.27 -16.61 8.89
C THR A 41 -12.95 -17.59 7.94
N ASP A 42 -12.55 -17.63 6.68
CA ASP A 42 -13.15 -18.50 5.66
C ASP A 42 -12.15 -19.47 5.02
N ARG A 43 -10.90 -19.54 5.52
CA ARG A 43 -9.82 -20.35 4.93
C ARG A 43 -9.02 -21.10 5.99
N ASP A 44 -9.64 -22.13 6.57
CA ASP A 44 -9.04 -23.01 7.61
C ASP A 44 -7.68 -23.64 7.22
N ALA A 45 -7.27 -23.50 5.96
CA ALA A 45 -6.04 -24.10 5.43
C ALA A 45 -4.84 -23.12 5.45
N ILE A 46 -5.02 -21.83 5.77
CA ILE A 46 -3.91 -20.88 5.96
C ILE A 46 -3.42 -21.01 7.40
N THR A 47 -2.18 -21.47 7.57
CA THR A 47 -1.53 -21.58 8.88
C THR A 47 -0.98 -20.24 9.32
N HIS A 48 -1.09 -19.92 10.60
CA HIS A 48 -0.48 -18.72 11.17
C HIS A 48 0.53 -19.07 12.26
N ILE A 49 1.71 -18.41 12.21
CA ILE A 49 2.75 -18.47 13.23
C ILE A 49 2.91 -17.08 13.83
N SER A 50 2.72 -16.99 15.16
CA SER A 50 2.98 -15.76 15.89
C SER A 50 4.44 -15.70 16.32
N ALA A 51 5.23 -14.82 15.71
CA ALA A 51 6.63 -14.59 16.08
C ALA A 51 7.09 -13.18 15.67
N ASP A 52 8.12 -12.68 16.35
CA ASP A 52 8.77 -11.42 16.00
C ASP A 52 9.83 -11.67 14.93
N ARG A 53 9.68 -11.05 13.76
CA ARG A 53 10.64 -11.14 12.67
C ARG A 53 12.02 -10.57 12.99
N THR A 54 12.11 -9.70 14.00
CA THR A 54 13.37 -9.10 14.44
C THR A 54 14.14 -9.99 15.43
N ASP A 55 13.53 -11.10 15.90
CA ASP A 55 14.21 -12.13 16.66
C ASP A 55 14.78 -13.21 15.70
N ASP A 56 16.06 -13.16 15.48
CA ASP A 56 16.78 -14.11 14.60
C ASP A 56 16.56 -15.58 14.98
N ALA A 57 16.40 -15.89 16.27
CA ALA A 57 16.17 -17.27 16.72
C ALA A 57 14.75 -17.72 16.35
N ALA A 58 13.75 -16.87 16.60
CA ALA A 58 12.38 -17.13 16.21
C ALA A 58 12.23 -17.27 14.69
N LEU A 59 12.91 -16.42 13.92
CA LEU A 59 12.89 -16.48 12.45
C LEU A 59 13.48 -17.78 11.90
N ARG A 60 14.60 -18.28 12.50
CA ARG A 60 15.18 -19.59 12.17
C ARG A 60 14.28 -20.76 12.56
N ASP A 61 13.58 -20.67 13.70
CA ASP A 61 12.62 -21.71 14.10
C ASP A 61 11.47 -21.78 13.09
N VAL A 62 10.98 -20.64 12.63
CA VAL A 62 9.95 -20.57 11.56
C VAL A 62 10.49 -21.19 10.27
N ALA A 63 11.71 -20.86 9.85
CA ALA A 63 12.32 -21.43 8.65
C ALA A 63 12.39 -22.96 8.72
N HIS A 64 12.80 -23.53 9.85
CA HIS A 64 12.84 -24.98 10.06
C HIS A 64 11.46 -25.64 10.15
N GLN A 65 10.48 -24.93 10.67
CA GLN A 65 9.12 -25.47 10.81
C GLN A 65 8.37 -25.48 9.48
N VAL A 66 8.55 -24.45 8.66
CA VAL A 66 7.78 -24.24 7.42
C VAL A 66 8.48 -24.81 6.21
N GLU A 67 9.82 -24.73 6.17
CA GLU A 67 10.65 -25.08 5.01
C GLU A 67 10.05 -24.49 3.71
N PRO A 68 9.86 -23.14 3.64
CA PRO A 68 9.15 -22.54 2.52
C PRO A 68 9.99 -22.59 1.24
N VAL A 69 9.31 -22.82 0.12
CA VAL A 69 9.87 -22.68 -1.23
C VAL A 69 9.85 -21.22 -1.66
N ILE A 70 8.79 -20.49 -1.29
CA ILE A 70 8.59 -19.07 -1.60
C ILE A 70 8.47 -18.29 -0.30
N VAL A 71 9.15 -17.14 -0.21
CA VAL A 71 9.00 -16.17 0.86
C VAL A 71 8.57 -14.83 0.27
N ILE A 72 7.43 -14.31 0.71
CA ILE A 72 6.97 -12.95 0.37
C ILE A 72 7.03 -12.09 1.63
N ASP A 73 7.81 -11.00 1.60
CA ASP A 73 8.02 -10.12 2.74
C ASP A 73 7.26 -8.81 2.57
N CYS A 74 6.12 -8.72 3.26
CA CYS A 74 5.25 -7.54 3.29
C CYS A 74 5.53 -6.61 4.47
N ALA A 75 6.47 -6.96 5.36
CA ALA A 75 6.69 -6.29 6.64
C ALA A 75 8.09 -5.72 6.85
N ALA A 76 8.98 -5.77 5.84
CA ALA A 76 10.30 -5.17 5.95
C ALA A 76 10.25 -3.66 5.69
N PHE A 77 10.65 -2.89 6.69
CA PHE A 77 10.74 -1.43 6.64
C PHE A 77 12.19 -0.92 6.69
N TYR A 78 13.11 -1.74 7.17
CA TYR A 78 14.51 -1.39 7.36
C TYR A 78 15.43 -2.33 6.56
N PRO A 79 16.62 -1.85 6.14
CA PRO A 79 17.61 -2.68 5.49
C PRO A 79 17.96 -3.94 6.28
N ASP A 80 18.12 -3.83 7.59
CA ASP A 80 18.40 -4.97 8.48
C ASP A 80 17.28 -6.01 8.47
N ASP A 81 16.02 -5.59 8.29
CA ASP A 81 14.90 -6.52 8.16
C ASP A 81 15.05 -7.44 6.94
N VAL A 82 15.39 -6.85 5.80
CA VAL A 82 15.58 -7.59 4.54
C VAL A 82 16.80 -8.52 4.67
N GLN A 83 17.91 -8.00 5.21
CA GLN A 83 19.15 -8.77 5.37
C GLN A 83 18.93 -9.99 6.29
N ALA A 84 18.21 -9.82 7.40
CA ALA A 84 17.93 -10.91 8.34
C ALA A 84 17.11 -12.04 7.68
N VAL A 85 16.11 -11.70 6.86
CA VAL A 85 15.32 -12.70 6.12
C VAL A 85 16.18 -13.41 5.09
N LEU A 86 16.97 -12.68 4.31
CA LEU A 86 17.86 -13.27 3.29
C LEU A 86 18.92 -14.19 3.90
N ASP A 87 19.42 -13.88 5.12
CA ASP A 87 20.39 -14.72 5.81
C ASP A 87 19.77 -16.01 6.35
N VAL A 88 18.51 -15.95 6.80
CA VAL A 88 17.79 -17.12 7.35
C VAL A 88 17.22 -18.00 6.24
N PHE A 89 16.70 -17.41 5.18
CA PHE A 89 16.06 -18.10 4.05
C PHE A 89 16.94 -18.13 2.80
N ALA A 90 18.26 -18.28 2.96
CA ALA A 90 19.21 -18.25 1.85
C ALA A 90 19.02 -19.36 0.81
N ASP A 91 18.38 -20.47 1.18
CA ASP A 91 18.18 -21.66 0.34
C ASP A 91 16.76 -21.73 -0.30
N VAL A 92 15.96 -20.65 -0.19
CA VAL A 92 14.62 -20.63 -0.83
C VAL A 92 14.73 -20.51 -2.35
N ASP A 93 13.74 -21.04 -3.06
CA ASP A 93 13.70 -20.91 -4.51
C ASP A 93 13.33 -19.49 -4.95
N VAL A 94 12.57 -18.75 -4.11
CA VAL A 94 12.12 -17.37 -4.42
C VAL A 94 11.93 -16.55 -3.15
N TYR A 95 12.47 -15.33 -3.16
CA TYR A 95 12.18 -14.27 -2.21
C TYR A 95 11.61 -13.04 -2.94
N VAL A 96 10.45 -12.56 -2.52
CA VAL A 96 9.82 -11.33 -3.05
C VAL A 96 9.67 -10.30 -1.93
N TYR A 97 10.31 -9.16 -2.11
CA TYR A 97 10.24 -8.03 -1.20
C TYR A 97 9.16 -7.02 -1.63
N VAL A 98 8.27 -6.64 -0.73
CA VAL A 98 7.32 -5.54 -0.96
C VAL A 98 8.02 -4.21 -0.65
N SER A 99 8.47 -3.56 -1.70
CA SER A 99 9.13 -2.26 -1.69
C SER A 99 8.10 -1.11 -1.67
N SER A 100 8.38 -0.02 -2.34
CA SER A 100 7.49 1.14 -2.49
C SER A 100 7.88 1.98 -3.70
N GLY A 101 6.93 2.64 -4.34
CA GLY A 101 7.23 3.68 -5.31
C GLY A 101 7.99 4.88 -4.75
N ALA A 102 8.03 5.04 -3.42
CA ALA A 102 8.80 6.08 -2.76
C ALA A 102 10.34 5.95 -2.92
N VAL A 103 10.84 4.83 -3.45
CA VAL A 103 12.28 4.61 -3.70
C VAL A 103 12.88 5.55 -4.74
N TYR A 104 12.07 6.13 -5.61
CA TYR A 104 12.52 7.00 -6.70
C TYR A 104 12.87 8.42 -6.22
N SER A 105 14.09 8.87 -6.51
CA SER A 105 14.64 10.15 -6.04
C SER A 105 14.27 11.36 -6.89
N VAL A 106 13.72 11.15 -8.09
CA VAL A 106 13.42 12.25 -9.03
C VAL A 106 11.94 12.27 -9.41
N GLN A 107 11.47 13.48 -9.77
CA GLN A 107 10.09 13.70 -10.21
C GLN A 107 9.98 13.51 -11.73
N GLU A 108 9.92 12.27 -12.15
CA GLU A 108 9.75 11.85 -13.55
C GLU A 108 8.39 11.18 -13.74
N ILE A 109 7.80 11.30 -14.93
CA ILE A 109 6.50 10.73 -15.29
C ILE A 109 6.58 10.04 -16.66
N PRO A 110 6.33 8.73 -16.75
CA PRO A 110 6.26 7.78 -15.63
C PRO A 110 7.66 7.42 -15.10
N LYS A 111 7.72 6.96 -13.86
CA LYS A 111 8.94 6.37 -13.27
C LYS A 111 9.09 4.93 -13.76
N ARG A 112 10.32 4.56 -14.14
CA ARG A 112 10.66 3.24 -14.67
C ARG A 112 11.71 2.56 -13.82
N GLU A 113 11.59 1.25 -13.67
CA GLU A 113 12.43 0.44 -12.78
C GLU A 113 13.91 0.59 -13.07
N ASP A 114 14.28 0.57 -14.36
CA ASP A 114 15.66 0.48 -14.81
C ASP A 114 16.24 1.84 -15.24
N GLU A 115 15.42 2.89 -15.33
CA GLU A 115 15.82 4.21 -15.84
C GLU A 115 15.78 5.30 -14.77
N THR A 116 14.76 5.27 -13.90
CA THR A 116 14.55 6.33 -12.91
C THR A 116 15.44 6.11 -11.68
N PRO A 117 16.30 7.08 -11.31
CA PRO A 117 17.21 6.93 -10.19
C PRO A 117 16.50 6.68 -8.85
N LEU A 118 17.09 5.81 -8.03
CA LEU A 118 16.67 5.59 -6.65
C LEU A 118 17.35 6.60 -5.71
N HIS A 119 16.76 6.79 -4.53
CA HIS A 119 17.40 7.54 -3.45
C HIS A 119 18.71 6.88 -3.00
N ASP A 120 19.72 7.69 -2.74
CA ASP A 120 20.82 7.26 -1.90
C ASP A 120 20.34 7.11 -0.45
N CYS A 121 20.98 6.22 0.32
CA CYS A 121 20.69 6.00 1.72
C CYS A 121 21.96 6.09 2.56
N THR A 122 21.99 6.97 3.54
CA THR A 122 23.08 7.00 4.53
C THR A 122 22.80 5.99 5.65
N SER A 123 23.84 5.60 6.40
CA SER A 123 23.66 4.71 7.57
C SER A 123 22.73 5.30 8.63
N GLU A 124 22.67 6.64 8.73
CA GLU A 124 21.74 7.34 9.62
C GLU A 124 20.30 7.18 9.13
N GLN A 125 20.06 7.37 7.83
CA GLN A 125 18.73 7.20 7.22
C GLN A 125 18.26 5.73 7.25
N ALA A 126 19.18 4.78 7.14
CA ALA A 126 18.86 3.36 7.20
C ALA A 126 18.26 2.94 8.55
N ALA A 127 18.61 3.64 9.63
CA ALA A 127 18.14 3.39 10.99
C ALA A 127 17.11 4.44 11.49
N ASP A 128 16.89 5.53 10.73
CA ASP A 128 16.01 6.62 11.12
C ASP A 128 14.54 6.29 10.83
N ASP A 129 13.68 6.52 11.82
CA ASP A 129 12.26 6.19 11.80
C ASP A 129 11.38 7.28 11.16
N SER A 130 11.96 8.39 10.71
CA SER A 130 11.20 9.50 10.12
C SER A 130 10.71 9.19 8.71
N MET A 131 9.61 9.86 8.31
CA MET A 131 9.11 9.82 6.94
C MET A 131 10.09 10.38 5.91
N ALA A 132 10.96 11.30 6.31
CA ALA A 132 11.98 11.84 5.42
C ALA A 132 13.00 10.77 4.98
N SER A 133 13.23 9.75 5.80
CA SER A 133 14.12 8.63 5.53
C SER A 133 13.40 7.40 4.92
N TYR A 134 12.08 7.42 4.80
CA TYR A 134 11.32 6.27 4.27
C TYR A 134 11.74 5.88 2.85
N GLY A 135 11.76 6.82 1.91
CA GLY A 135 12.20 6.57 0.54
C GLY A 135 13.66 6.05 0.44
N PRO A 136 14.62 6.73 1.07
CA PRO A 136 16.01 6.23 1.18
C PRO A 136 16.10 4.82 1.76
N ARG A 137 15.41 4.52 2.87
CA ARG A 137 15.41 3.16 3.48
C ARG A 137 14.88 2.10 2.54
N LYS A 138 13.72 2.35 1.91
CA LYS A 138 13.13 1.40 0.97
C LYS A 138 14.00 1.19 -0.27
N ALA A 139 14.71 2.22 -0.73
CA ALA A 139 15.69 2.12 -1.80
C ALA A 139 16.90 1.26 -1.41
N GLU A 140 17.35 1.33 -0.15
CA GLU A 140 18.42 0.49 0.34
C GLU A 140 17.98 -0.98 0.46
N CYS A 141 16.74 -1.22 0.92
CA CYS A 141 16.16 -2.56 0.91
C CYS A 141 16.13 -3.17 -0.52
N ASP A 142 15.78 -2.38 -1.53
CA ASP A 142 15.82 -2.80 -2.93
C ASP A 142 17.23 -3.19 -3.38
N ARG A 143 18.26 -2.42 -3.00
CA ARG A 143 19.67 -2.74 -3.33
C ARG A 143 20.11 -4.05 -2.69
N ILE A 144 19.79 -4.25 -1.41
CA ILE A 144 20.08 -5.51 -0.70
C ILE A 144 19.42 -6.70 -1.40
N THR A 145 18.18 -6.52 -1.85
CA THR A 145 17.44 -7.55 -2.60
C THR A 145 18.12 -7.86 -3.94
N THR A 146 18.52 -6.84 -4.69
CA THR A 146 19.26 -7.01 -5.95
C THR A 146 20.63 -7.67 -5.73
N GLU A 147 21.39 -7.25 -4.72
CA GLU A 147 22.68 -7.85 -4.37
C GLU A 147 22.54 -9.31 -3.89
N ALA A 148 21.41 -9.67 -3.26
CA ALA A 148 21.13 -11.05 -2.90
C ALA A 148 21.03 -11.95 -4.14
N ALA A 149 20.40 -11.47 -5.21
CA ALA A 149 20.34 -12.19 -6.48
C ALA A 149 21.71 -12.39 -7.11
N GLU A 150 22.60 -11.40 -7.04
CA GLU A 150 23.99 -11.53 -7.49
C GLU A 150 24.77 -12.60 -6.68
N ARG A 151 24.38 -12.81 -5.42
CA ARG A 151 24.96 -13.87 -4.55
C ARG A 151 24.32 -15.25 -4.76
N GLY A 152 23.28 -15.34 -5.60
CA GLY A 152 22.63 -16.58 -5.98
C GLY A 152 21.33 -16.88 -5.20
N ILE A 153 20.82 -15.96 -4.41
CA ILE A 153 19.49 -16.05 -3.79
C ILE A 153 18.47 -15.45 -4.78
N PRO A 154 17.47 -16.21 -5.30
CA PRO A 154 16.53 -15.68 -6.27
C PRO A 154 15.59 -14.66 -5.61
N ALA A 155 16.01 -13.41 -5.56
CA ALA A 155 15.32 -12.32 -4.88
C ALA A 155 14.88 -11.23 -5.86
N MET A 156 13.67 -10.70 -5.65
CA MET A 156 13.02 -9.67 -6.48
C MET A 156 12.26 -8.65 -5.62
N SER A 157 12.03 -7.46 -6.16
CA SER A 157 11.24 -6.41 -5.51
C SER A 157 9.97 -6.08 -6.28
N VAL A 158 8.87 -5.83 -5.57
CA VAL A 158 7.67 -5.18 -6.15
C VAL A 158 7.53 -3.80 -5.54
N ARG A 159 7.41 -2.76 -6.38
CA ARG A 159 7.31 -1.34 -6.00
C ARG A 159 5.89 -0.84 -6.21
N PRO A 160 4.97 -1.02 -5.23
CA PRO A 160 3.62 -0.52 -5.34
C PRO A 160 3.56 1.01 -5.26
N THR A 161 2.57 1.57 -5.95
CA THR A 161 2.06 2.92 -5.67
C THR A 161 1.23 2.92 -4.39
N VAL A 162 0.38 3.92 -4.16
CA VAL A 162 -0.52 3.92 -2.99
C VAL A 162 -1.53 2.78 -3.10
N VAL A 163 -1.52 1.89 -2.13
CA VAL A 163 -2.39 0.70 -2.13
C VAL A 163 -3.77 1.06 -1.57
N TYR A 164 -4.83 0.59 -2.22
CA TYR A 164 -6.21 0.76 -1.77
C TYR A 164 -7.02 -0.54 -1.94
N GLY A 165 -8.19 -0.59 -1.34
CA GLY A 165 -9.08 -1.75 -1.43
C GLY A 165 -9.67 -2.16 -0.09
N PRO A 166 -10.36 -3.32 -0.03
CA PRO A 166 -10.94 -3.86 1.18
C PRO A 166 -9.92 -4.02 2.31
N GLN A 167 -10.26 -3.51 3.50
CA GLN A 167 -9.40 -3.57 4.68
C GLN A 167 -9.73 -4.79 5.55
N PRO A 168 -8.76 -5.48 6.13
CA PRO A 168 -9.02 -6.56 7.06
C PRO A 168 -9.54 -6.01 8.40
N GLY A 169 -10.86 -6.17 8.64
CA GLY A 169 -11.48 -5.91 9.94
C GLY A 169 -11.59 -4.45 10.36
N ASP A 170 -12.03 -4.23 11.60
CA ASP A 170 -12.01 -2.89 12.22
C ASP A 170 -10.57 -2.42 12.30
N SER A 171 -10.29 -1.26 11.73
CA SER A 171 -8.94 -0.71 11.63
C SER A 171 -8.34 -0.43 13.00
N ALA A 172 -7.76 -1.47 13.59
CA ALA A 172 -6.72 -1.22 14.58
C ALA A 172 -5.45 -0.77 13.83
N PRO A 173 -4.69 0.19 14.38
CA PRO A 173 -3.36 0.49 13.89
C PRO A 173 -2.63 -0.82 13.64
N LEU A 174 -1.86 -0.92 12.57
CA LEU A 174 -0.98 -2.07 12.35
C LEU A 174 -0.16 -2.22 13.63
N ASP A 175 -0.35 -3.30 14.40
CA ASP A 175 0.40 -3.54 15.65
C ASP A 175 1.92 -3.53 15.41
N ASP A 176 2.31 -3.60 14.13
CA ASP A 176 3.67 -3.59 13.61
C ASP A 176 4.02 -2.33 12.82
N ALA A 177 3.13 -1.31 12.80
CA ALA A 177 3.43 -0.07 12.11
C ALA A 177 4.57 0.67 12.82
N PRO A 178 5.56 1.17 12.07
CA PRO A 178 6.57 2.07 12.62
C PRO A 178 5.92 3.29 13.27
N ALA A 179 6.57 3.91 14.27
CA ALA A 179 6.02 5.06 14.99
C ALA A 179 5.57 6.21 14.07
N TRP A 180 6.23 6.37 12.91
CA TRP A 180 5.83 7.38 11.91
C TRP A 180 4.48 7.09 11.23
N ALA A 181 4.02 5.84 11.25
CA ALA A 181 2.71 5.50 10.68
C ALA A 181 1.55 6.02 11.55
N GLU A 182 1.81 6.33 12.84
CA GLU A 182 0.86 7.01 13.72
C GLU A 182 0.66 8.48 13.29
N ASP A 183 1.70 9.11 12.74
CA ASP A 183 1.66 10.50 12.24
C ASP A 183 1.12 10.59 10.80
N MET A 184 1.00 9.46 10.11
CA MET A 184 0.32 9.37 8.83
C MET A 184 -1.05 8.76 9.06
N PRO A 185 -2.11 9.59 9.07
CA PRO A 185 -3.46 9.08 9.04
C PRO A 185 -3.51 8.07 7.89
N GLY A 186 -3.79 6.82 8.25
CA GLY A 186 -3.49 5.63 7.46
C GLY A 186 -3.73 5.84 5.98
N ILE A 187 -2.68 5.78 5.18
CA ILE A 187 -2.75 5.84 3.71
C ILE A 187 -3.88 4.91 3.21
N GLN A 188 -4.13 3.86 3.95
CA GLN A 188 -5.13 2.84 3.71
C GLN A 188 -6.57 3.33 3.91
N THR A 189 -6.82 4.33 4.77
CA THR A 189 -8.17 4.84 5.08
C THR A 189 -8.58 6.08 4.28
N HIS A 190 -7.77 6.51 3.33
CA HIS A 190 -8.05 7.70 2.53
C HIS A 190 -9.39 7.64 1.77
N HIS A 191 -9.78 6.43 1.34
CA HIS A 191 -11.06 6.25 0.68
C HIS A 191 -12.22 6.33 1.66
N ASP A 192 -12.09 5.80 2.88
CA ASP A 192 -13.12 5.87 3.92
C ASP A 192 -13.51 7.32 4.21
N TYR A 193 -12.54 8.27 4.19
CA TYR A 193 -12.82 9.69 4.31
C TYR A 193 -13.76 10.21 3.22
N TRP A 194 -13.48 9.92 1.94
CA TRP A 194 -14.31 10.38 0.83
C TRP A 194 -15.62 9.59 0.74
N ILE A 195 -15.61 8.29 1.01
CA ILE A 195 -16.80 7.43 1.05
C ILE A 195 -17.77 7.97 2.10
N ASP A 196 -17.31 8.25 3.32
CA ASP A 196 -18.14 8.77 4.41
C ASP A 196 -18.77 10.11 4.05
N ARG A 197 -17.99 11.02 3.48
CA ARG A 197 -18.47 12.35 3.08
C ARG A 197 -19.48 12.30 1.96
N ILE A 198 -19.24 11.51 0.92
CA ILE A 198 -20.17 11.39 -0.22
C ILE A 198 -21.44 10.65 0.19
N ASN A 199 -21.35 9.70 1.13
CA ASN A 199 -22.50 8.98 1.65
C ASN A 199 -23.39 9.84 2.58
N ARG A 200 -22.81 10.84 3.27
CA ARG A 200 -23.54 11.65 4.27
C ARG A 200 -24.04 12.99 3.75
N TYR A 201 -23.42 13.58 2.73
CA TYR A 201 -23.66 14.95 2.33
C TYR A 201 -24.01 15.05 0.85
N ASP A 202 -24.89 16.00 0.51
CA ASP A 202 -25.23 16.31 -0.89
C ASP A 202 -24.17 17.19 -1.57
N LYS A 203 -23.30 17.84 -0.77
CA LYS A 203 -22.29 18.78 -1.24
C LYS A 203 -21.04 18.68 -0.41
N ILE A 204 -19.88 18.61 -1.09
CA ILE A 204 -18.55 18.54 -0.48
C ILE A 204 -17.59 19.58 -1.06
N VAL A 205 -16.58 19.96 -0.28
CA VAL A 205 -15.48 20.79 -0.76
C VAL A 205 -14.31 19.91 -1.18
N VAL A 206 -13.76 20.21 -2.37
CA VAL A 206 -12.53 19.64 -2.87
C VAL A 206 -11.50 20.76 -3.01
N PRO A 207 -10.38 20.71 -2.30
CA PRO A 207 -9.30 21.69 -2.47
C PRO A 207 -8.72 21.64 -3.88
N GLY A 208 -8.43 22.81 -4.45
CA GLY A 208 -7.92 22.91 -5.81
C GLY A 208 -9.01 22.74 -6.86
N ASP A 209 -8.67 22.16 -7.99
CA ASP A 209 -9.55 21.96 -9.14
C ASP A 209 -9.89 20.48 -9.42
N GLY A 210 -9.55 19.59 -8.50
CA GLY A 210 -9.80 18.14 -8.63
C GLY A 210 -8.86 17.41 -9.59
N THR A 211 -7.91 18.10 -10.23
CA THR A 211 -7.01 17.52 -11.23
C THR A 211 -5.74 16.88 -10.63
N ALA A 212 -5.59 16.90 -9.30
CA ALA A 212 -4.47 16.22 -8.63
C ALA A 212 -4.47 14.73 -8.99
N ILE A 213 -3.35 14.26 -9.54
CA ILE A 213 -3.21 12.87 -10.02
C ILE A 213 -2.79 11.97 -8.86
N TRP A 214 -3.49 10.86 -8.71
CA TRP A 214 -3.19 9.81 -7.77
C TRP A 214 -3.08 8.47 -8.48
N HIS A 215 -1.85 8.01 -8.70
CA HIS A 215 -1.61 6.67 -9.18
C HIS A 215 -1.64 5.71 -7.98
N ARG A 216 -2.54 4.75 -8.03
CA ARG A 216 -2.81 3.78 -6.97
C ARG A 216 -2.72 2.38 -7.52
N VAL A 217 -2.76 1.40 -6.63
CA VAL A 217 -2.89 -0.01 -6.97
C VAL A 217 -3.93 -0.66 -6.06
N TYR A 218 -4.85 -1.41 -6.66
CA TYR A 218 -5.82 -2.20 -5.93
C TYR A 218 -5.12 -3.35 -5.20
N VAL A 219 -5.47 -3.59 -3.94
CA VAL A 219 -4.73 -4.52 -3.06
C VAL A 219 -4.74 -5.95 -3.57
N GLU A 220 -5.86 -6.43 -4.15
CA GLU A 220 -5.91 -7.79 -4.73
C GLU A 220 -5.06 -7.88 -6.00
N ASP A 221 -4.93 -6.79 -6.76
CA ASP A 221 -4.04 -6.72 -7.92
C ASP A 221 -2.57 -6.71 -7.51
N LEU A 222 -2.25 -6.05 -6.39
CA LEU A 222 -0.91 -6.11 -5.81
C LEU A 222 -0.59 -7.52 -5.31
N ALA A 223 -1.53 -8.20 -4.63
CA ALA A 223 -1.38 -9.58 -4.21
C ALA A 223 -1.11 -10.50 -5.41
N ARG A 224 -1.87 -10.33 -6.49
CA ARG A 224 -1.64 -11.05 -7.76
C ARG A 224 -0.28 -10.71 -8.37
N ALA A 225 0.15 -9.45 -8.32
CA ALA A 225 1.48 -9.04 -8.79
C ALA A 225 2.59 -9.75 -8.02
N LEU A 226 2.47 -9.86 -6.69
CA LEU A 226 3.44 -10.56 -5.85
C LEU A 226 3.52 -12.04 -6.23
N ARG A 227 2.38 -12.72 -6.47
CA ARG A 227 2.37 -14.11 -6.93
C ARG A 227 3.00 -14.24 -8.33
N VAL A 228 2.60 -13.42 -9.29
CA VAL A 228 3.13 -13.47 -10.67
C VAL A 228 4.64 -13.21 -10.69
N VAL A 229 5.13 -12.27 -9.88
CA VAL A 229 6.58 -12.03 -9.75
C VAL A 229 7.28 -13.22 -9.08
N ALA A 230 6.65 -13.88 -8.11
CA ALA A 230 7.21 -15.10 -7.51
C ALA A 230 7.28 -16.28 -8.49
N GLU A 231 6.33 -16.37 -9.43
CA GLU A 231 6.25 -17.45 -10.44
C GLU A 231 7.16 -17.21 -11.64
N ASP A 232 7.18 -15.98 -12.18
CA ASP A 232 7.72 -15.66 -13.49
C ASP A 232 8.74 -14.51 -13.49
N GLY A 233 9.01 -13.89 -12.33
CA GLY A 233 9.95 -12.78 -12.20
C GLY A 233 11.41 -13.21 -12.36
N GLU A 234 12.25 -12.30 -12.84
CA GLU A 234 13.68 -12.53 -12.98
C GLU A 234 14.43 -12.10 -11.70
N PRO A 235 15.30 -12.95 -11.13
CA PRO A 235 16.10 -12.58 -9.95
C PRO A 235 16.93 -11.32 -10.16
N GLY A 236 16.93 -10.44 -9.16
CA GLY A 236 17.60 -9.13 -9.19
C GLY A 236 16.76 -8.00 -9.75
N GLU A 237 15.61 -8.31 -10.34
CA GLU A 237 14.75 -7.32 -10.95
C GLU A 237 13.73 -6.71 -9.96
N ALA A 238 13.33 -5.48 -10.28
CA ALA A 238 12.23 -4.81 -9.61
C ALA A 238 11.05 -4.63 -10.57
N TYR A 239 9.84 -4.61 -10.03
CA TYR A 239 8.59 -4.48 -10.78
C TYR A 239 7.70 -3.43 -10.17
N ASN A 240 7.33 -2.40 -10.92
CA ASN A 240 6.35 -1.41 -10.49
C ASN A 240 4.95 -1.99 -10.55
N ALA A 241 4.16 -1.76 -9.48
CA ALA A 241 2.75 -2.13 -9.43
C ALA A 241 1.86 -0.89 -9.27
N GLY A 242 0.93 -0.71 -10.21
CA GLY A 242 -0.02 0.40 -10.25
C GLY A 242 -1.18 0.09 -11.19
N ASP A 243 -2.35 0.68 -10.93
CA ASP A 243 -3.51 0.54 -11.80
C ASP A 243 -3.19 1.02 -13.22
N ARG A 244 -3.76 0.37 -14.23
CA ARG A 244 -3.59 0.80 -15.63
C ARG A 244 -4.19 2.16 -15.92
N ARG A 245 -5.26 2.51 -15.20
CA ARG A 245 -5.88 3.84 -15.28
C ARG A 245 -5.37 4.70 -14.12
N VAL A 246 -4.68 5.76 -14.46
CA VAL A 246 -4.27 6.79 -13.51
C VAL A 246 -5.42 7.77 -13.33
N CYS A 247 -5.96 7.85 -12.11
CA CYS A 247 -7.12 8.69 -11.78
C CYS A 247 -6.69 10.02 -11.16
N THR A 248 -7.44 11.07 -11.46
CA THR A 248 -7.42 12.33 -10.70
C THR A 248 -8.25 12.20 -9.41
N LEU A 249 -8.14 13.14 -8.49
CA LEU A 249 -9.02 13.20 -7.32
C LEU A 249 -10.49 13.33 -7.73
N GLY A 250 -10.78 14.11 -8.79
CA GLY A 250 -12.12 14.21 -9.37
C GLY A 250 -12.65 12.85 -9.84
N ASP A 251 -11.84 12.08 -10.61
CA ASP A 251 -12.22 10.72 -11.03
C ASP A 251 -12.53 9.81 -9.83
N VAL A 252 -11.73 9.91 -8.75
CA VAL A 252 -11.96 9.11 -7.54
C VAL A 252 -13.29 9.43 -6.87
N ILE A 253 -13.62 10.71 -6.76
CA ILE A 253 -14.89 11.17 -6.18
C ILE A 253 -16.07 10.67 -7.04
N GLU A 254 -15.97 10.76 -8.37
CA GLU A 254 -16.97 10.23 -9.28
C GLU A 254 -17.13 8.71 -9.13
N LEU A 255 -16.03 7.95 -9.11
CA LEU A 255 -16.05 6.50 -8.90
C LEU A 255 -16.70 6.09 -7.57
N ILE A 256 -16.44 6.83 -6.49
CA ILE A 256 -17.08 6.58 -5.19
C ILE A 256 -18.57 6.91 -5.26
N ALA A 257 -18.96 8.03 -5.87
CA ALA A 257 -20.36 8.42 -6.00
C ALA A 257 -21.15 7.40 -6.84
N ASP A 258 -20.57 6.93 -7.94
CA ASP A 258 -21.14 5.86 -8.77
C ASP A 258 -21.31 4.55 -7.98
N ALA A 259 -20.32 4.15 -7.20
CA ALA A 259 -20.37 2.94 -6.37
C ALA A 259 -21.41 3.06 -5.23
N LEU A 260 -21.69 4.27 -4.76
CA LEU A 260 -22.75 4.55 -3.78
C LEU A 260 -24.14 4.73 -4.41
N ASP A 261 -24.27 4.62 -5.74
CA ASP A 261 -25.51 4.94 -6.51
C ASP A 261 -26.07 6.32 -6.14
N THR A 262 -25.19 7.34 -6.03
CA THR A 262 -25.54 8.70 -5.62
C THR A 262 -24.92 9.75 -6.53
N THR A 263 -25.33 11.00 -6.32
CA THR A 263 -24.74 12.17 -6.97
C THR A 263 -24.28 13.16 -5.91
N ILE A 264 -23.13 13.79 -6.13
CA ILE A 264 -22.53 14.74 -5.19
C ILE A 264 -22.23 16.07 -5.90
N GLU A 265 -22.58 17.19 -5.29
CA GLU A 265 -22.14 18.49 -5.74
C GLU A 265 -20.75 18.80 -5.19
N VAL A 266 -19.77 18.91 -6.09
CA VAL A 266 -18.37 19.23 -5.74
C VAL A 266 -18.14 20.72 -5.87
N ILE A 267 -17.71 21.35 -4.78
CA ILE A 267 -17.29 22.76 -4.75
C ILE A 267 -15.77 22.84 -4.65
N HIS A 268 -15.16 23.36 -5.68
CA HIS A 268 -13.71 23.57 -5.69
C HIS A 268 -13.31 24.80 -4.89
N ALA A 269 -12.31 24.66 -4.00
CA ALA A 269 -11.84 25.73 -3.15
C ALA A 269 -10.35 26.01 -3.35
N SER A 270 -10.01 27.26 -3.70
CA SER A 270 -8.64 27.70 -3.79
C SER A 270 -8.00 27.83 -2.39
N ARG A 271 -6.65 27.80 -2.34
CA ARG A 271 -5.89 28.02 -1.08
C ARG A 271 -6.31 29.36 -0.40
N ARG A 272 -6.69 30.36 -1.18
CA ARG A 272 -7.13 31.66 -0.64
C ARG A 272 -8.48 31.54 0.05
N GLU A 273 -9.42 30.85 -0.53
CA GLU A 273 -10.76 30.64 0.03
C GLU A 273 -10.68 29.77 1.29
N LEU A 274 -9.92 28.71 1.26
CA LEU A 274 -9.62 27.90 2.46
C LEU A 274 -9.08 28.77 3.61
N GLY A 275 -8.09 29.62 3.33
CA GLY A 275 -7.49 30.52 4.32
C GLY A 275 -8.45 31.53 4.92
N GLN A 276 -9.54 31.89 4.23
CA GLN A 276 -10.55 32.81 4.76
C GLN A 276 -11.33 32.24 5.96
N VAL A 277 -11.45 30.91 6.02
CA VAL A 277 -12.10 30.20 7.12
C VAL A 277 -11.13 29.49 8.05
N GLY A 278 -9.82 29.74 7.89
CA GLY A 278 -8.77 29.17 8.73
C GLY A 278 -8.38 27.75 8.34
N LEU A 279 -8.76 27.31 7.14
CA LEU A 279 -8.38 26.01 6.61
C LEU A 279 -7.17 26.10 5.66
N THR A 280 -6.51 24.97 5.49
CA THR A 280 -5.45 24.76 4.52
C THR A 280 -5.76 23.52 3.69
N PRO A 281 -5.13 23.32 2.54
CA PRO A 281 -5.28 22.05 1.82
C PRO A 281 -4.90 20.81 2.62
N ASN A 282 -3.99 20.95 3.62
CA ASN A 282 -3.57 19.83 4.47
C ASN A 282 -4.66 19.33 5.44
N ASP A 283 -5.72 20.11 5.63
CA ASP A 283 -6.87 19.70 6.42
C ASP A 283 -7.80 18.73 5.65
N PHE A 284 -7.50 18.47 4.38
CA PHE A 284 -8.26 17.55 3.52
C PHE A 284 -7.38 16.39 3.08
N ILE A 285 -7.87 15.19 3.27
CA ILE A 285 -7.17 13.96 2.89
C ILE A 285 -7.06 13.84 1.36
N MET A 286 -5.96 13.25 0.90
CA MET A 286 -5.62 13.02 -0.51
C MET A 286 -5.24 14.27 -1.30
N TYR A 287 -5.31 15.47 -0.73
CA TYR A 287 -4.87 16.66 -1.44
C TYR A 287 -3.38 16.96 -1.23
N HIS A 288 -2.84 16.62 -0.08
CA HIS A 288 -1.48 17.04 0.32
C HIS A 288 -0.54 15.93 0.74
N HIS A 289 -0.67 14.76 0.18
CA HIS A 289 0.46 13.83 0.22
C HIS A 289 1.60 14.45 -0.63
N PRO A 290 2.88 14.32 -0.25
CA PRO A 290 4.01 14.77 -1.10
C PRO A 290 3.96 14.23 -2.52
N MET A 291 3.28 13.10 -2.72
CA MET A 291 3.03 12.49 -4.03
C MET A 291 1.94 13.19 -4.86
N THR A 292 1.15 14.11 -4.31
CA THR A 292 0.09 14.82 -5.04
C THR A 292 0.49 16.19 -5.56
N GLU A 293 1.50 16.84 -4.96
CA GLU A 293 2.11 18.05 -5.54
C GLU A 293 2.86 17.74 -6.85
N TYR A 294 3.43 16.52 -6.89
CA TYR A 294 4.13 16.00 -8.07
C TYR A 294 3.58 14.61 -8.32
N PRO A 295 2.84 14.42 -9.42
CA PRO A 295 2.23 13.14 -9.72
C PRO A 295 3.24 12.00 -9.65
N HIS A 296 2.96 11.02 -8.77
CA HIS A 296 3.77 9.83 -8.65
C HIS A 296 3.19 8.74 -9.54
N VAL A 297 3.55 8.78 -10.82
CA VAL A 297 3.09 7.82 -11.83
C VAL A 297 4.23 6.87 -12.16
N VAL A 298 3.99 5.57 -12.08
CA VAL A 298 4.94 4.53 -12.45
C VAL A 298 4.55 3.85 -13.76
N ASP A 299 5.53 3.37 -14.51
CA ASP A 299 5.32 2.49 -15.65
C ASP A 299 5.15 1.06 -15.15
N THR A 300 4.13 0.36 -15.62
CA THR A 300 3.82 -1.02 -15.22
C THR A 300 4.02 -2.03 -16.37
N CYS A 301 4.63 -1.60 -17.48
CA CYS A 301 4.82 -2.46 -18.65
C CYS A 301 5.67 -3.70 -18.35
N LYS A 302 6.67 -3.57 -17.46
CA LYS A 302 7.54 -4.68 -17.07
C LYS A 302 6.74 -5.77 -16.35
N LEU A 303 5.94 -5.40 -15.36
CA LEU A 303 5.05 -6.32 -14.66
C LEU A 303 4.00 -6.93 -15.62
N ALA A 304 3.41 -6.11 -16.49
CA ALA A 304 2.44 -6.58 -17.48
C ALA A 304 3.06 -7.59 -18.47
N SER A 305 4.37 -7.53 -18.76
CA SER A 305 5.05 -8.50 -19.62
C SER A 305 5.08 -9.92 -19.06
N LEU A 306 4.91 -10.07 -17.72
CA LEU A 306 4.76 -11.35 -17.03
C LEU A 306 3.31 -11.88 -17.09
N GLY A 307 2.39 -11.20 -17.79
CA GLY A 307 0.99 -11.59 -17.89
C GLY A 307 0.08 -11.02 -16.80
N TRP A 308 0.60 -10.13 -15.95
CA TRP A 308 -0.22 -9.41 -14.98
C TRP A 308 -1.09 -8.33 -15.65
N ASP A 309 -2.32 -8.18 -15.16
CA ASP A 309 -3.22 -7.11 -15.54
C ASP A 309 -4.00 -6.60 -14.31
N SER A 310 -4.33 -5.32 -14.29
CA SER A 310 -5.11 -4.73 -13.20
C SER A 310 -6.60 -4.93 -13.39
N THR A 311 -7.33 -5.00 -12.30
CA THR A 311 -8.80 -4.93 -12.26
C THR A 311 -9.24 -3.55 -12.81
N PHE A 312 -10.42 -3.50 -13.46
CA PHE A 312 -11.02 -2.22 -13.83
C PHE A 312 -11.27 -1.38 -12.58
N VAL A 313 -10.86 -0.12 -12.59
CA VAL A 313 -10.93 0.78 -11.41
C VAL A 313 -12.36 0.95 -10.87
N GLU A 314 -13.36 0.85 -11.74
CA GLU A 314 -14.78 0.86 -11.39
C GLU A 314 -15.12 -0.33 -10.46
N ALA A 315 -14.76 -1.53 -10.85
CA ALA A 315 -15.02 -2.75 -10.08
C ALA A 315 -14.19 -2.79 -8.78
N ALA A 316 -12.96 -2.30 -8.81
CA ALA A 316 -12.12 -2.19 -7.62
C ALA A 316 -12.70 -1.19 -6.61
N MET A 317 -13.25 -0.06 -7.10
CA MET A 317 -13.89 0.94 -6.25
C MET A 317 -15.21 0.44 -5.68
N GLU A 318 -16.05 -0.23 -6.46
CA GLU A 318 -17.29 -0.87 -5.95
C GLU A 318 -17.01 -1.77 -4.75
N ARG A 319 -16.04 -2.68 -4.85
CA ARG A 319 -15.66 -3.57 -3.74
C ARG A 319 -15.10 -2.81 -2.55
N THR A 320 -14.31 -1.75 -2.80
CA THR A 320 -13.75 -0.91 -1.73
C THR A 320 -14.86 -0.20 -0.96
N VAL A 321 -15.86 0.34 -1.65
CA VAL A 321 -17.01 1.03 -1.06
C VAL A 321 -17.91 0.03 -0.31
N GLU A 322 -18.23 -1.12 -0.90
CA GLU A 322 -19.04 -2.15 -0.26
C GLU A 322 -18.44 -2.60 1.08
N GLU A 323 -17.12 -2.85 1.10
CA GLU A 323 -16.43 -3.26 2.32
C GLU A 323 -16.35 -2.12 3.34
N SER A 324 -16.06 -0.89 2.93
CA SER A 324 -16.06 0.28 3.81
C SER A 324 -17.42 0.48 4.49
N LEU A 325 -18.52 0.34 3.75
CA LEU A 325 -19.88 0.44 4.30
C LEU A 325 -20.24 -0.72 5.24
N ALA A 326 -19.70 -1.91 4.99
CA ALA A 326 -19.91 -3.09 5.85
C ALA A 326 -19.06 -3.06 7.11
N SER A 327 -18.00 -2.25 7.14
CA SER A 327 -17.11 -2.09 8.28
C SER A 327 -17.66 -1.08 9.29
N ASN A 328 -17.04 -1.05 10.48
CA ASN A 328 -17.31 -0.01 11.48
C ASN A 328 -16.28 1.15 11.41
N ARG A 329 -15.53 1.25 10.32
CA ARG A 329 -14.54 2.32 10.18
C ARG A 329 -15.24 3.66 10.02
N ASP A 330 -14.67 4.69 10.67
CA ASP A 330 -15.17 6.06 10.63
C ASP A 330 -14.20 6.94 9.83
N GLY A 331 -14.60 7.33 8.63
CA GLY A 331 -13.84 8.24 7.78
C GLY A 331 -13.72 9.66 8.34
N SER A 332 -14.49 10.00 9.37
CA SER A 332 -14.51 11.35 9.97
C SER A 332 -13.26 11.66 10.80
N THR A 333 -12.43 10.68 11.13
CA THR A 333 -11.22 10.85 11.97
C THR A 333 -10.26 11.93 11.42
N HIS A 334 -10.30 12.18 10.12
CA HIS A 334 -9.45 13.15 9.43
C HIS A 334 -10.24 14.33 8.83
N ASP A 335 -11.49 14.49 9.22
CA ASP A 335 -12.36 15.56 8.76
C ASP A 335 -11.95 16.89 9.41
N PRO A 336 -11.76 18.00 8.65
CA PRO A 336 -11.55 19.35 9.22
C PRO A 336 -12.76 19.81 10.06
N GLY A 337 -13.80 19.01 10.08
CA GLY A 337 -15.08 19.27 10.70
C GLY A 337 -16.10 19.87 9.71
N ARG A 338 -17.29 19.27 9.67
CA ARG A 338 -18.36 19.73 8.77
C ARG A 338 -18.69 21.22 8.97
N GLU A 339 -18.62 21.73 10.20
CA GLU A 339 -18.83 23.16 10.48
C GLU A 339 -17.81 24.08 9.75
N ALA A 340 -16.55 23.65 9.65
CA ALA A 340 -15.54 24.42 8.93
C ALA A 340 -15.80 24.40 7.42
N GLU A 341 -16.18 23.25 6.89
CA GLU A 341 -16.57 23.10 5.49
C GLU A 341 -17.84 23.90 5.15
N GLU A 342 -18.87 23.90 6.01
CA GLU A 342 -20.08 24.70 5.82
C GLU A 342 -19.79 26.21 5.79
N ARG A 343 -18.91 26.70 6.71
CA ARG A 343 -18.45 28.10 6.63
C ARG A 343 -17.76 28.42 5.30
N LEU A 344 -17.01 27.45 4.76
CA LEU A 344 -16.35 27.61 3.46
C LEU A 344 -17.35 27.59 2.31
N LEU A 345 -18.33 26.68 2.33
CA LEU A 345 -19.41 26.62 1.36
C LEU A 345 -20.22 27.92 1.34
N ASP A 346 -20.58 28.46 2.52
CA ASP A 346 -21.28 29.74 2.65
C ASP A 346 -20.43 30.91 2.10
N ALA A 347 -19.12 30.86 2.27
CA ALA A 347 -18.21 31.90 1.78
C ALA A 347 -18.02 31.88 0.25
N ILE A 348 -18.14 30.70 -0.38
CA ILE A 348 -17.93 30.54 -1.83
C ILE A 348 -19.25 30.69 -2.60
N VAL A 349 -20.34 30.14 -2.08
CA VAL A 349 -21.64 30.05 -2.79
C VAL A 349 -22.62 31.16 -2.38
N GLY A 350 -22.45 31.74 -1.17
CA GLY A 350 -23.26 32.87 -0.66
C GLY A 350 -22.73 34.16 -1.18
#